data_ea228e2dd3ab8f25e273d7c13fbfc6a5
#
_entry.id   ea228e2dd3ab8f25e273d7c13fbfc6a5
#
_cell.length_a   1.000
_cell.length_b   1.000
_cell.length_c   1.000
_cell.angle_alpha   90.00
_cell.angle_beta   90.00
_cell.angle_gamma   90.00
#
_symmetry.space_group_name_H-M   'P 1'
#
loop_
_entity.id
_entity.type
_entity.pdbx_description
1 polymer ?
#
loop_
_entity_poly.entity_id
_entity_poly.type
_entity_poly.pdbx_seq_one_letter_code
_entity_poly.pdbx_strand_id
1 'polypeptide(L)'
;MRWKLVGELTKVNLLYANPQMIEKKRNKEAETGKPSKVSAYKSVLGQNLLMFVIFFFLFFVTMSIGINYVDYPGLFTVNVLVFLMMTFLQSFLIVYNLFYESKDLEYYLPLPFKSSEIFAAKLSVLALMISPYLVPVLGLFVLLGLSTENSYVLSLLGAVVLFLLLMAILVLVSFLLVHFMTSLAVFRKNKNVVSTVLYTVSSIGMIVAVLFITNNPLGADTTLPGQLIPDSKAIPFIESFYTLLVYPSQFEGWLGLAGWLLVLIVLSGIVYKWVVPNFYGKQKDSAENETQEQTEQPVQNKRQVISGRVKNAKPESVNRILWKYNAGLIQDGTLIMQFISSKILFPVLLLGPTLWGGLDLSSIPLDYWGVFFFGGFIYAFLTLNSISIVGVIISLDRENFLYMKSLPFSLKRYLKQKLWFAYSVELLIPFVLGVIFMVLIKLPILLGLLLLLGLVIGTYALCLFYFVRDHKKLYIDWQNLTELFNRGGGNFIQVISIMGSIFIGVILVALLSFLVTALPPIGRLAVSVLAVLVPIAGSASVIKWYNKQFWPQFEE
;
A
#
# COMPACT_ATOMS: atom_id res chain seq x y z
N MET A 1 6.12 -21.97 27.97
CA MET A 1 6.41 -21.49 26.62
C MET A 1 7.92 -21.56 26.39
N ARG A 2 8.37 -22.23 25.34
CA ARG A 2 9.79 -22.44 25.02
C ARG A 2 10.26 -21.30 24.09
N TRP A 3 10.75 -20.19 24.64
CA TRP A 3 11.08 -18.96 23.89
C TRP A 3 12.11 -19.16 22.77
N LYS A 4 13.12 -20.06 22.98
CA LYS A 4 14.08 -20.38 21.89
C LYS A 4 13.37 -20.99 20.68
N LEU A 5 12.39 -21.85 20.92
CA LEU A 5 11.62 -22.49 19.87
C LEU A 5 10.70 -21.48 19.16
N VAL A 6 10.07 -20.57 19.90
CA VAL A 6 9.28 -19.48 19.31
C VAL A 6 10.16 -18.63 18.39
N GLY A 7 11.40 -18.33 18.79
CA GLY A 7 12.36 -17.61 17.94
C GLY A 7 12.68 -18.35 16.64
N GLU A 8 12.90 -19.66 16.67
CA GLU A 8 13.13 -20.45 15.44
C GLU A 8 11.87 -20.52 14.56
N LEU A 9 10.69 -20.73 15.16
CA LEU A 9 9.42 -20.68 14.43
C LEU A 9 9.17 -19.30 13.81
N THR A 10 9.53 -18.21 14.49
CA THR A 10 9.44 -16.86 13.94
C THR A 10 10.32 -16.70 12.70
N LYS A 11 11.56 -17.23 12.70
CA LYS A 11 12.45 -17.22 11.52
C LYS A 11 11.82 -17.98 10.35
N VAL A 12 11.26 -19.16 10.61
CA VAL A 12 10.62 -19.99 9.58
C VAL A 12 9.37 -19.28 9.04
N ASN A 13 8.48 -18.80 9.90
CA ASN A 13 7.26 -18.09 9.48
C ASN A 13 7.59 -16.79 8.72
N LEU A 14 8.66 -16.08 9.09
CA LEU A 14 9.13 -14.89 8.38
C LEU A 14 9.57 -15.22 6.94
N LEU A 15 10.19 -16.38 6.75
CA LEU A 15 10.56 -16.87 5.42
C LEU A 15 9.35 -17.32 4.61
N TYR A 16 8.38 -18.02 5.21
CA TYR A 16 7.13 -18.36 4.56
C TYR A 16 6.31 -17.14 4.15
N ALA A 17 6.32 -16.10 4.97
CA ALA A 17 5.69 -14.83 4.61
C ALA A 17 6.43 -14.05 3.49
N ASN A 18 7.69 -14.43 3.19
CA ASN A 18 8.54 -13.77 2.18
C ASN A 18 9.25 -14.80 1.29
N PRO A 19 8.54 -15.68 0.56
CA PRO A 19 9.11 -16.77 -0.22
C PRO A 19 10.12 -16.30 -1.27
N GLN A 20 9.93 -15.10 -1.78
CA GLN A 20 10.78 -14.51 -2.82
C GLN A 20 12.23 -14.28 -2.38
N MET A 21 12.45 -14.06 -1.09
CA MET A 21 13.81 -13.90 -0.58
C MET A 21 14.59 -15.21 -0.56
N ILE A 22 13.87 -16.32 -0.42
CA ILE A 22 14.42 -17.66 -0.55
C ILE A 22 14.81 -17.90 -2.00
N GLU A 23 13.91 -17.61 -2.92
CA GLU A 23 14.10 -17.78 -4.36
C GLU A 23 15.23 -16.87 -4.89
N LYS A 24 15.21 -15.58 -4.52
CA LYS A 24 16.29 -14.64 -4.89
C LYS A 24 17.66 -15.11 -4.41
N LYS A 25 17.72 -15.66 -3.20
CA LYS A 25 18.94 -16.23 -2.66
C LYS A 25 19.36 -17.46 -3.46
N ARG A 26 18.43 -18.38 -3.74
CA ARG A 26 18.65 -19.60 -4.51
C ARG A 26 19.13 -19.30 -5.93
N ASN A 27 18.50 -18.34 -6.61
CA ASN A 27 18.89 -17.91 -7.96
C ASN A 27 20.30 -17.29 -7.96
N LYS A 28 20.61 -16.44 -6.96
CA LYS A 28 21.94 -15.85 -6.82
C LYS A 28 23.02 -16.92 -6.52
N GLU A 29 22.71 -17.92 -5.73
CA GLU A 29 23.60 -19.07 -5.46
C GLU A 29 23.81 -19.91 -6.73
N ALA A 30 22.76 -20.11 -7.53
CA ALA A 30 22.85 -20.80 -8.81
C ALA A 30 23.70 -20.02 -9.84
N GLU A 31 23.53 -18.69 -9.92
CA GLU A 31 24.31 -17.83 -10.83
C GLU A 31 25.79 -17.71 -10.41
N THR A 32 26.07 -17.63 -9.11
CA THR A 32 27.43 -17.38 -8.60
C THR A 32 28.21 -18.66 -8.29
N GLY A 33 27.56 -19.81 -8.23
CA GLY A 33 28.14 -21.10 -7.83
C GLY A 33 28.66 -21.14 -6.38
N LYS A 34 28.36 -20.10 -5.57
CA LYS A 34 28.84 -19.98 -4.19
C LYS A 34 27.66 -19.80 -3.21
N PRO A 35 27.67 -20.49 -2.05
CA PRO A 35 26.65 -20.29 -1.04
C PRO A 35 26.69 -18.85 -0.51
N SER A 36 25.54 -18.24 -0.37
CA SER A 36 25.41 -16.88 0.18
C SER A 36 25.83 -16.85 1.66
N LYS A 37 26.73 -15.94 2.02
CA LYS A 37 27.20 -15.73 3.40
C LYS A 37 26.11 -15.28 4.38
N VAL A 38 25.02 -14.68 3.86
CA VAL A 38 23.92 -14.15 4.69
C VAL A 38 22.75 -15.12 4.66
N SER A 39 22.22 -15.48 5.82
CA SER A 39 21.03 -16.33 5.88
C SER A 39 19.80 -15.57 5.36
N ALA A 40 18.84 -16.27 4.73
CA ALA A 40 17.67 -15.66 4.10
C ALA A 40 16.84 -14.83 5.10
N TYR A 41 16.63 -15.32 6.34
CA TYR A 41 15.86 -14.58 7.36
C TYR A 41 16.52 -13.25 7.76
N LYS A 42 17.88 -13.19 7.84
CA LYS A 42 18.60 -11.94 8.11
C LYS A 42 18.42 -10.93 6.98
N SER A 43 18.35 -11.39 5.75
CA SER A 43 18.07 -10.54 4.59
C SER A 43 16.66 -9.94 4.64
N VAL A 44 15.65 -10.74 5.00
CA VAL A 44 14.27 -10.25 5.19
C VAL A 44 14.20 -9.23 6.32
N LEU A 45 14.83 -9.56 7.46
CA LEU A 45 14.84 -8.67 8.64
C LEU A 45 15.57 -7.36 8.35
N GLY A 46 16.70 -7.42 7.63
CA GLY A 46 17.44 -6.24 7.18
C GLY A 46 16.63 -5.37 6.21
N GLN A 47 15.86 -5.97 5.30
CA GLN A 47 14.98 -5.23 4.40
C GLN A 47 13.83 -4.53 5.17
N ASN A 48 13.19 -5.21 6.13
CA ASN A 48 12.16 -4.60 6.97
C ASN A 48 12.71 -3.47 7.83
N LEU A 49 13.90 -3.66 8.42
CA LEU A 49 14.58 -2.61 9.18
C LEU A 49 14.92 -1.40 8.31
N LEU A 50 15.43 -1.64 7.10
CA LEU A 50 15.74 -0.57 6.17
C LEU A 50 14.47 0.22 5.77
N MET A 51 13.36 -0.47 5.49
CA MET A 51 12.07 0.19 5.24
C MET A 51 11.60 1.00 6.45
N PHE A 52 11.71 0.44 7.65
CA PHE A 52 11.39 1.14 8.89
C PHE A 52 12.18 2.44 9.02
N VAL A 53 13.49 2.38 8.83
CA VAL A 53 14.38 3.56 8.92
C VAL A 53 14.05 4.60 7.85
N ILE A 54 13.86 4.18 6.60
CA ILE A 54 13.51 5.08 5.49
C ILE A 54 12.18 5.79 5.77
N PHE A 55 11.13 5.05 6.15
CA PHE A 55 9.84 5.64 6.48
C PHE A 55 9.91 6.56 7.69
N PHE A 56 10.68 6.17 8.73
CA PHE A 56 10.90 7.04 9.88
C PHE A 56 11.46 8.40 9.45
N PHE A 57 12.58 8.40 8.75
CA PHE A 57 13.21 9.67 8.32
C PHE A 57 12.32 10.46 7.36
N LEU A 58 11.64 9.80 6.43
CA LEU A 58 10.73 10.47 5.51
C LEU A 58 9.64 11.23 6.29
N PHE A 59 8.89 10.53 7.13
CA PHE A 59 7.78 11.12 7.86
C PHE A 59 8.26 12.11 8.92
N PHE A 60 9.37 11.82 9.59
CA PHE A 60 9.99 12.73 10.54
C PHE A 60 10.33 14.08 9.89
N VAL A 61 11.00 14.06 8.74
CA VAL A 61 11.37 15.28 8.01
C VAL A 61 10.13 16.00 7.48
N THR A 62 9.20 15.29 6.82
CA THR A 62 8.01 15.94 6.24
C THR A 62 7.10 16.56 7.29
N MET A 63 7.00 15.95 8.48
CA MET A 63 6.16 16.44 9.58
C MET A 63 6.84 17.51 10.43
N SER A 64 8.18 17.60 10.42
CA SER A 64 8.90 18.65 11.15
C SER A 64 8.85 20.01 10.44
N ILE A 65 8.44 20.05 9.16
CA ILE A 65 8.43 21.29 8.38
C ILE A 65 7.22 22.15 8.75
N GLY A 66 7.46 23.27 9.41
CA GLY A 66 6.50 24.36 9.57
C GLY A 66 5.44 24.20 10.66
N ILE A 67 5.40 23.07 11.40
CA ILE A 67 4.42 22.83 12.46
C ILE A 67 5.11 22.42 13.76
N ASN A 68 4.85 23.17 14.85
CA ASN A 68 5.21 22.75 16.19
C ASN A 68 4.00 22.06 16.85
N TYR A 69 4.01 20.74 16.96
CA TYR A 69 2.88 19.96 17.47
C TYR A 69 2.56 20.21 18.96
N VAL A 70 3.44 20.88 19.70
CA VAL A 70 3.16 21.30 21.09
C VAL A 70 2.03 22.34 21.12
N ASP A 71 1.93 23.18 20.08
CA ASP A 71 0.90 24.21 19.99
C ASP A 71 -0.41 23.72 19.36
N TYR A 72 -0.43 22.45 18.84
CA TYR A 72 -1.54 21.88 18.07
C TYR A 72 -1.92 20.47 18.56
N PRO A 73 -2.46 20.32 19.79
CA PRO A 73 -2.84 19.01 20.33
C PRO A 73 -3.92 18.29 19.50
N GLY A 74 -4.85 19.04 18.94
CA GLY A 74 -5.89 18.48 18.06
C GLY A 74 -5.32 17.90 16.78
N LEU A 75 -4.46 18.64 16.09
CA LEU A 75 -3.80 18.18 14.88
C LEU A 75 -2.92 16.95 15.15
N PHE A 76 -2.21 16.92 16.29
CA PHE A 76 -1.45 15.75 16.71
C PHE A 76 -2.34 14.51 16.84
N THR A 77 -3.45 14.60 17.59
CA THR A 77 -4.34 13.46 17.84
C THR A 77 -5.01 12.95 16.54
N VAL A 78 -5.39 13.87 15.65
CA VAL A 78 -5.97 13.54 14.34
C VAL A 78 -4.94 12.80 13.48
N ASN A 79 -3.70 13.29 13.38
CA ASN A 79 -2.65 12.65 12.62
C ASN A 79 -2.35 11.24 13.15
N VAL A 80 -2.25 11.06 14.48
CA VAL A 80 -2.08 9.75 15.10
C VAL A 80 -3.23 8.81 14.72
N LEU A 81 -4.49 9.27 14.81
CA LEU A 81 -5.66 8.46 14.45
C LEU A 81 -5.62 8.02 13.00
N VAL A 82 -5.29 8.93 12.09
CA VAL A 82 -5.21 8.63 10.65
C VAL A 82 -4.16 7.56 10.36
N PHE A 83 -2.95 7.71 10.90
CA PHE A 83 -1.91 6.68 10.70
C PHE A 83 -2.25 5.36 11.37
N LEU A 84 -2.94 5.37 12.52
CA LEU A 84 -3.48 4.16 13.13
C LEU A 84 -4.50 3.48 12.23
N MET A 85 -5.46 4.23 11.68
CA MET A 85 -6.45 3.69 10.75
C MET A 85 -5.81 3.13 9.49
N MET A 86 -4.85 3.85 8.89
CA MET A 86 -4.11 3.37 7.72
C MET A 86 -3.39 2.06 8.01
N THR A 87 -2.67 2.01 9.12
CA THR A 87 -1.95 0.81 9.53
C THR A 87 -2.90 -0.35 9.83
N PHE A 88 -4.04 -0.07 10.45
CA PHE A 88 -5.09 -1.05 10.73
C PHE A 88 -5.62 -1.69 9.44
N LEU A 89 -5.93 -0.89 8.43
CA LEU A 89 -6.42 -1.38 7.13
C LEU A 89 -5.38 -2.26 6.41
N GLN A 90 -4.11 -1.86 6.45
CA GLN A 90 -3.01 -2.68 5.90
C GLN A 90 -2.79 -3.98 6.70
N SER A 91 -2.94 -3.90 8.02
CA SER A 91 -2.75 -5.07 8.89
C SER A 91 -3.76 -6.18 8.62
N PHE A 92 -4.97 -5.82 8.20
CA PHE A 92 -6.04 -6.77 7.88
C PHE A 92 -5.59 -7.80 6.83
N LEU A 93 -4.97 -7.33 5.74
CA LEU A 93 -4.44 -8.20 4.69
C LEU A 93 -3.33 -9.11 5.20
N ILE A 94 -2.39 -8.53 5.93
CA ILE A 94 -1.23 -9.27 6.44
C ILE A 94 -1.71 -10.38 7.40
N VAL A 95 -2.69 -10.06 8.27
CA VAL A 95 -3.30 -11.04 9.17
C VAL A 95 -4.00 -12.15 8.38
N TYR A 96 -4.82 -11.78 7.39
CA TYR A 96 -5.56 -12.76 6.59
C TYR A 96 -4.60 -13.72 5.87
N ASN A 97 -3.58 -13.19 5.18
CA ASN A 97 -2.61 -14.00 4.46
C ASN A 97 -1.78 -14.90 5.41
N LEU A 98 -1.33 -14.35 6.54
CA LEU A 98 -0.45 -15.08 7.47
C LEU A 98 -1.18 -16.17 8.26
N PHE A 99 -2.45 -15.96 8.60
CA PHE A 99 -3.19 -16.88 9.50
C PHE A 99 -4.21 -17.76 8.78
N TYR A 100 -4.79 -17.33 7.65
CA TYR A 100 -5.91 -18.00 7.01
C TYR A 100 -5.63 -18.49 5.59
N GLU A 101 -4.77 -17.83 4.84
CA GLU A 101 -4.41 -18.23 3.48
C GLU A 101 -3.17 -19.15 3.46
N SER A 102 -2.28 -19.00 4.45
CA SER A 102 -1.08 -19.84 4.54
C SER A 102 -1.43 -21.29 4.84
N LYS A 103 -0.98 -22.21 3.97
CA LYS A 103 -1.13 -23.66 4.16
C LYS A 103 -0.04 -24.29 5.06
N ASP A 104 0.70 -23.47 5.79
CA ASP A 104 1.81 -23.88 6.64
C ASP A 104 1.37 -24.69 7.87
N LEU A 105 0.10 -24.57 8.26
CA LEU A 105 -0.46 -25.29 9.39
C LEU A 105 -0.41 -26.81 9.21
N GLU A 106 -0.65 -27.30 7.99
CA GLU A 106 -0.57 -28.71 7.66
C GLU A 106 0.82 -29.29 7.96
N TYR A 107 1.87 -28.49 7.79
CA TYR A 107 3.25 -28.87 8.09
C TYR A 107 3.60 -28.80 9.57
N TYR A 108 2.88 -27.98 10.37
CA TYR A 108 3.11 -27.88 11.82
C TYR A 108 2.34 -28.90 12.64
N LEU A 109 1.18 -29.41 12.15
CA LEU A 109 0.33 -30.36 12.86
C LEU A 109 1.05 -31.66 13.30
N PRO A 110 1.93 -32.27 12.46
CA PRO A 110 2.64 -33.50 12.87
C PRO A 110 3.81 -33.24 13.81
N LEU A 111 4.19 -31.98 14.07
CA LEU A 111 5.36 -31.62 14.87
C LEU A 111 4.97 -31.36 16.33
N PRO A 112 5.87 -31.62 17.31
CA PRO A 112 5.56 -31.51 18.74
C PRO A 112 5.58 -30.05 19.23
N PHE A 113 4.89 -29.15 18.53
CA PHE A 113 4.73 -27.76 18.90
C PHE A 113 3.41 -27.53 19.64
N LYS A 114 3.43 -26.63 20.63
CA LYS A 114 2.20 -26.16 21.28
C LYS A 114 1.55 -25.08 20.42
N SER A 115 0.20 -25.10 20.33
CA SER A 115 -0.57 -24.08 19.60
C SER A 115 -0.19 -22.65 19.99
N SER A 116 0.07 -22.40 21.28
CA SER A 116 0.50 -21.11 21.78
C SER A 116 1.89 -20.68 21.29
N GLU A 117 2.81 -21.62 21.01
CA GLU A 117 4.15 -21.32 20.49
C GLU A 117 4.11 -20.93 19.02
N ILE A 118 3.32 -21.64 18.21
CA ILE A 118 3.10 -21.31 16.78
C ILE A 118 2.39 -19.95 16.67
N PHE A 119 1.35 -19.75 17.50
CA PHE A 119 0.59 -18.52 17.52
C PHE A 119 1.45 -17.31 17.88
N ALA A 120 2.27 -17.41 18.94
CA ALA A 120 3.18 -16.33 19.35
C ALA A 120 4.23 -16.03 18.25
N ALA A 121 4.75 -17.05 17.57
CA ALA A 121 5.67 -16.87 16.45
C ALA A 121 5.00 -16.11 15.30
N LYS A 122 3.77 -16.47 14.93
CA LYS A 122 3.01 -15.77 13.88
C LYS A 122 2.67 -14.32 14.28
N LEU A 123 2.29 -14.07 15.54
CA LEU A 123 2.09 -12.69 16.03
C LEU A 123 3.37 -11.86 15.97
N SER A 124 4.52 -12.46 16.27
CA SER A 124 5.81 -11.76 16.17
C SER A 124 6.14 -11.39 14.72
N VAL A 125 5.88 -12.29 13.76
CA VAL A 125 6.03 -11.98 12.32
C VAL A 125 5.06 -10.89 11.90
N LEU A 126 3.81 -10.95 12.35
CA LEU A 126 2.80 -9.95 12.07
C LEU A 126 3.24 -8.55 12.55
N ALA A 127 3.72 -8.46 13.79
CA ALA A 127 4.24 -7.21 14.35
C ALA A 127 5.41 -6.65 13.53
N LEU A 128 6.35 -7.50 13.12
CA LEU A 128 7.46 -7.10 12.25
C LEU A 128 6.99 -6.60 10.87
N MET A 129 5.98 -7.22 10.27
CA MET A 129 5.46 -6.82 8.96
C MET A 129 4.61 -5.54 9.02
N ILE A 130 3.93 -5.29 10.13
CA ILE A 130 3.10 -4.09 10.33
C ILE A 130 3.94 -2.89 10.77
N SER A 131 5.06 -3.10 11.46
CA SER A 131 5.85 -2.02 12.06
C SER A 131 6.22 -0.89 11.08
N PRO A 132 6.61 -1.10 9.81
CA PRO A 132 6.93 0.00 8.89
C PRO A 132 5.74 0.93 8.60
N TYR A 133 4.52 0.42 8.61
CA TYR A 133 3.31 1.22 8.36
C TYR A 133 2.92 2.10 9.54
N LEU A 134 3.28 1.69 10.77
CA LEU A 134 3.01 2.45 11.99
C LEU A 134 4.11 3.48 12.30
N VAL A 135 5.26 3.41 11.64
CA VAL A 135 6.42 4.31 11.86
C VAL A 135 6.08 5.80 11.87
N PRO A 136 5.14 6.33 11.03
CA PRO A 136 4.77 7.73 11.10
C PRO A 136 4.31 8.17 12.50
N VAL A 137 3.62 7.29 13.24
CA VAL A 137 3.19 7.55 14.63
C VAL A 137 4.41 7.67 15.56
N LEU A 138 5.43 6.82 15.38
CA LEU A 138 6.70 6.98 16.11
C LEU A 138 7.36 8.32 15.80
N GLY A 139 7.36 8.71 14.51
CA GLY A 139 7.88 10.02 14.09
C GLY A 139 7.19 11.19 14.79
N LEU A 140 5.84 11.15 14.88
CA LEU A 140 5.04 12.15 15.61
C LEU A 140 5.37 12.18 17.11
N PHE A 141 5.48 11.02 17.77
CA PHE A 141 5.82 10.95 19.19
C PHE A 141 7.22 11.49 19.46
N VAL A 142 8.20 11.16 18.62
CA VAL A 142 9.56 11.68 18.73
C VAL A 142 9.60 13.19 18.48
N LEU A 143 8.91 13.70 17.45
CA LEU A 143 8.82 15.13 17.17
C LEU A 143 8.21 15.88 18.35
N LEU A 144 7.09 15.40 18.87
CA LEU A 144 6.44 16.01 20.02
C LEU A 144 7.37 16.03 21.24
N GLY A 145 8.01 14.90 21.54
CA GLY A 145 8.92 14.80 22.68
C GLY A 145 10.19 15.66 22.57
N LEU A 146 10.71 15.85 21.34
CA LEU A 146 11.87 16.72 21.09
C LEU A 146 11.52 18.21 21.11
N SER A 147 10.25 18.57 20.86
CA SER A 147 9.76 19.95 20.89
C SER A 147 9.42 20.44 22.29
N THR A 148 9.50 19.58 23.31
CA THR A 148 9.25 19.94 24.72
C THR A 148 10.54 20.28 25.44
N GLU A 149 10.45 21.04 26.54
CA GLU A 149 11.59 21.36 27.41
C GLU A 149 12.03 20.18 28.31
N ASN A 150 11.41 19.01 28.14
CA ASN A 150 11.71 17.81 28.91
C ASN A 150 13.05 17.19 28.50
N SER A 151 13.56 16.26 29.33
CA SER A 151 14.77 15.51 29.01
C SER A 151 14.60 14.74 27.71
N TYR A 152 15.43 15.00 26.68
CA TYR A 152 15.39 14.34 25.37
C TYR A 152 15.44 12.81 25.46
N VAL A 153 16.23 12.27 26.41
CA VAL A 153 16.35 10.82 26.61
C VAL A 153 15.04 10.23 27.12
N LEU A 154 14.40 10.89 28.08
CA LEU A 154 13.13 10.42 28.65
C LEU A 154 12.00 10.51 27.62
N SER A 155 11.95 11.59 26.85
CA SER A 155 10.98 11.79 25.78
C SER A 155 11.13 10.74 24.67
N LEU A 156 12.36 10.42 24.26
CA LEU A 156 12.63 9.40 23.26
C LEU A 156 12.24 7.99 23.77
N LEU A 157 12.58 7.66 25.01
CA LEU A 157 12.17 6.38 25.63
C LEU A 157 10.65 6.29 25.73
N GLY A 158 9.99 7.36 26.17
CA GLY A 158 8.53 7.45 26.22
C GLY A 158 7.89 7.23 24.84
N ALA A 159 8.38 7.90 23.81
CA ALA A 159 7.90 7.73 22.43
C ALA A 159 8.01 6.27 21.95
N VAL A 160 9.12 5.59 22.22
CA VAL A 160 9.32 4.19 21.85
C VAL A 160 8.38 3.27 22.64
N VAL A 161 8.21 3.49 23.95
CA VAL A 161 7.31 2.67 24.77
C VAL A 161 5.86 2.83 24.32
N LEU A 162 5.39 4.05 24.06
CA LEU A 162 4.05 4.31 23.57
C LEU A 162 3.81 3.73 22.17
N PHE A 163 4.80 3.81 21.30
CA PHE A 163 4.77 3.16 19.99
C PHE A 163 4.61 1.64 20.10
N LEU A 164 5.39 0.98 20.96
CA LEU A 164 5.30 -0.46 21.18
C LEU A 164 3.95 -0.87 21.76
N LEU A 165 3.40 -0.06 22.67
CA LEU A 165 2.07 -0.26 23.24
C LEU A 165 0.99 -0.20 22.16
N LEU A 166 0.99 0.85 21.33
CA LEU A 166 0.04 0.99 20.23
C LEU A 166 0.19 -0.12 19.20
N MET A 167 1.42 -0.49 18.86
CA MET A 167 1.68 -1.60 17.92
C MET A 167 1.10 -2.92 18.46
N ALA A 168 1.28 -3.23 19.73
CA ALA A 168 0.74 -4.44 20.35
C ALA A 168 -0.80 -4.45 20.31
N ILE A 169 -1.43 -3.33 20.67
CA ILE A 169 -2.89 -3.20 20.65
C ILE A 169 -3.42 -3.35 19.21
N LEU A 170 -2.81 -2.67 18.24
CA LEU A 170 -3.21 -2.71 16.85
C LEU A 170 -3.11 -4.13 16.25
N VAL A 171 -2.03 -4.86 16.54
CA VAL A 171 -1.84 -6.25 16.14
C VAL A 171 -2.96 -7.14 16.69
N LEU A 172 -3.30 -7.00 17.97
CA LEU A 172 -4.35 -7.81 18.60
C LEU A 172 -5.74 -7.46 18.08
N VAL A 173 -6.06 -6.16 17.92
CA VAL A 173 -7.35 -5.69 17.38
C VAL A 173 -7.52 -6.19 15.95
N SER A 174 -6.51 -6.03 15.10
CA SER A 174 -6.56 -6.49 13.70
C SER A 174 -6.76 -8.00 13.63
N PHE A 175 -6.03 -8.76 14.44
CA PHE A 175 -6.17 -10.20 14.50
C PHE A 175 -7.59 -10.62 14.95
N LEU A 176 -8.11 -10.04 16.04
CA LEU A 176 -9.46 -10.36 16.54
C LEU A 176 -10.54 -10.02 15.53
N LEU A 177 -10.43 -8.89 14.85
CA LEU A 177 -11.39 -8.48 13.84
C LEU A 177 -11.39 -9.45 12.64
N VAL A 178 -10.22 -9.80 12.12
CA VAL A 178 -10.11 -10.77 11.02
C VAL A 178 -10.63 -12.14 11.47
N HIS A 179 -10.31 -12.58 12.69
CA HIS A 179 -10.81 -13.83 13.26
C HIS A 179 -12.34 -13.84 13.36
N PHE A 180 -12.94 -12.75 13.84
CA PHE A 180 -14.38 -12.59 13.93
C PHE A 180 -15.02 -12.65 12.53
N MET A 181 -14.49 -11.89 11.56
CA MET A 181 -15.01 -11.86 10.20
C MET A 181 -14.92 -13.23 9.51
N THR A 182 -13.80 -13.92 9.63
CA THR A 182 -13.64 -15.28 9.05
C THR A 182 -14.52 -16.33 9.72
N SER A 183 -15.01 -16.07 10.94
CA SER A 183 -15.95 -16.95 11.64
C SER A 183 -17.39 -16.84 11.14
N LEU A 184 -17.76 -15.73 10.45
CA LEU A 184 -19.10 -15.51 9.94
C LEU A 184 -19.46 -16.50 8.80
N ALA A 185 -20.69 -17.02 8.83
CA ALA A 185 -21.17 -17.98 7.83
C ALA A 185 -21.17 -17.42 6.40
N VAL A 186 -21.41 -16.11 6.23
CA VAL A 186 -21.37 -15.42 4.93
C VAL A 186 -19.97 -15.48 4.33
N PHE A 187 -18.93 -15.26 5.14
CA PHE A 187 -17.54 -15.33 4.69
C PHE A 187 -17.17 -16.73 4.23
N ARG A 188 -17.57 -17.77 4.97
CA ARG A 188 -17.29 -19.18 4.60
C ARG A 188 -17.95 -19.58 3.28
N LYS A 189 -19.18 -19.11 3.01
CA LYS A 189 -19.93 -19.45 1.79
C LYS A 189 -19.40 -18.76 0.53
N ASN A 190 -18.92 -17.51 0.66
CA ASN A 190 -18.51 -16.66 -0.48
C ASN A 190 -17.14 -16.00 -0.24
N LYS A 191 -16.13 -16.78 0.13
CA LYS A 191 -14.80 -16.33 0.55
C LYS A 191 -14.20 -15.26 -0.38
N ASN A 192 -14.18 -15.48 -1.69
CA ASN A 192 -13.58 -14.57 -2.66
C ASN A 192 -14.35 -13.25 -2.82
N VAL A 193 -15.69 -13.30 -2.80
CA VAL A 193 -16.50 -12.10 -2.95
C VAL A 193 -16.43 -11.24 -1.69
N VAL A 194 -16.56 -11.87 -0.51
CA VAL A 194 -16.55 -11.14 0.76
C VAL A 194 -15.17 -10.55 1.03
N SER A 195 -14.07 -11.27 0.77
CA SER A 195 -12.73 -10.70 0.90
C SER A 195 -12.55 -9.49 -0.01
N THR A 196 -12.93 -9.58 -1.29
CA THR A 196 -12.84 -8.45 -2.24
C THR A 196 -13.65 -7.24 -1.75
N VAL A 197 -14.90 -7.47 -1.28
CA VAL A 197 -15.75 -6.38 -0.76
C VAL A 197 -15.13 -5.74 0.47
N LEU A 198 -14.64 -6.53 1.43
CA LEU A 198 -14.01 -6.00 2.64
C LEU A 198 -12.78 -5.16 2.32
N TYR A 199 -11.97 -5.59 1.40
CA TYR A 199 -10.79 -4.86 0.97
C TYR A 199 -11.15 -3.56 0.25
N THR A 200 -12.15 -3.61 -0.62
CA THR A 200 -12.64 -2.42 -1.30
C THR A 200 -13.25 -1.42 -0.30
N VAL A 201 -14.08 -1.91 0.62
CA VAL A 201 -14.69 -1.08 1.67
C VAL A 201 -13.63 -0.48 2.61
N SER A 202 -12.61 -1.25 3.02
CA SER A 202 -11.52 -0.68 3.84
C SER A 202 -10.72 0.37 3.09
N SER A 203 -10.42 0.18 1.80
CA SER A 203 -9.71 1.17 0.99
C SER A 203 -10.54 2.45 0.77
N ILE A 204 -11.84 2.30 0.46
CA ILE A 204 -12.77 3.42 0.32
C ILE A 204 -13.03 4.07 1.69
N GLY A 205 -13.22 3.26 2.74
CA GLY A 205 -13.44 3.73 4.10
C GLY A 205 -12.32 4.64 4.61
N MET A 206 -11.09 4.35 4.22
CA MET A 206 -9.95 5.20 4.50
C MET A 206 -10.08 6.58 3.83
N ILE A 207 -10.45 6.63 2.54
CA ILE A 207 -10.69 7.91 1.85
C ILE A 207 -11.81 8.67 2.55
N VAL A 208 -12.93 7.99 2.82
CA VAL A 208 -14.09 8.60 3.48
C VAL A 208 -13.72 9.10 4.88
N ALA A 209 -12.94 8.33 5.66
CA ALA A 209 -12.48 8.76 6.98
C ALA A 209 -11.61 10.02 6.90
N VAL A 210 -10.65 10.06 5.98
CA VAL A 210 -9.83 11.25 5.74
C VAL A 210 -10.70 12.43 5.33
N LEU A 211 -11.60 12.27 4.36
CA LEU A 211 -12.49 13.32 3.90
C LEU A 211 -13.46 13.81 4.99
N PHE A 212 -13.97 12.90 5.82
CA PHE A 212 -14.84 13.26 6.94
C PHE A 212 -14.11 14.10 7.98
N ILE A 213 -12.88 13.73 8.33
CA ILE A 213 -12.06 14.48 9.28
C ILE A 213 -11.69 15.86 8.71
N THR A 214 -11.40 15.97 7.41
CA THR A 214 -11.04 17.24 6.78
C THR A 214 -12.22 18.20 6.63
N ASN A 215 -13.43 17.69 6.34
CA ASN A 215 -14.62 18.53 6.14
C ASN A 215 -15.35 18.90 7.44
N ASN A 216 -15.10 18.15 8.52
CA ASN A 216 -15.61 18.46 9.85
C ASN A 216 -14.42 18.67 10.79
N PRO A 217 -13.76 19.84 10.77
CA PRO A 217 -12.81 20.16 11.81
C PRO A 217 -13.55 20.08 13.15
N LEU A 218 -13.25 19.05 13.93
CA LEU A 218 -13.89 18.76 15.22
C LEU A 218 -13.77 20.00 16.13
N GLY A 219 -14.66 21.00 15.96
CA GLY A 219 -14.78 22.14 16.84
C GLY A 219 -13.73 23.25 16.67
N ALA A 220 -13.26 23.51 15.46
CA ALA A 220 -12.33 24.61 15.17
C ALA A 220 -12.98 26.00 15.31
N ASP A 221 -13.26 26.40 16.57
CA ASP A 221 -13.84 27.72 16.82
C ASP A 221 -12.87 28.74 17.44
N THR A 222 -11.62 28.35 17.74
CA THR A 222 -10.69 29.29 18.41
C THR A 222 -9.28 29.13 17.89
N THR A 223 -8.84 30.09 17.07
CA THR A 223 -7.41 30.36 16.89
C THR A 223 -6.86 30.98 18.18
N LEU A 224 -5.98 30.29 18.89
CA LEU A 224 -5.22 30.90 19.98
C LEU A 224 -4.28 31.99 19.41
N PRO A 225 -4.02 33.07 20.16
CA PRO A 225 -3.10 34.11 19.72
C PRO A 225 -1.72 33.51 19.40
N GLY A 226 -1.27 33.67 18.15
CA GLY A 226 0.01 33.14 17.66
C GLY A 226 -0.05 31.87 16.83
N GLN A 227 -1.22 31.23 16.67
CA GLN A 227 -1.41 30.10 15.78
C GLN A 227 -1.63 30.57 14.33
N LEU A 228 -0.90 29.96 13.40
CA LEU A 228 -1.02 30.21 11.96
C LEU A 228 -2.23 29.49 11.33
N ILE A 229 -2.68 28.41 11.96
CA ILE A 229 -3.74 27.53 11.49
C ILE A 229 -4.68 27.26 12.68
N PRO A 230 -6.01 27.19 12.51
CA PRO A 230 -6.92 26.77 13.58
C PRO A 230 -6.64 25.32 13.98
N ASP A 231 -6.52 25.06 15.27
CA ASP A 231 -6.35 23.69 15.76
C ASP A 231 -7.71 22.96 15.80
N SER A 232 -7.69 21.65 15.59
CA SER A 232 -8.86 20.80 15.74
C SER A 232 -9.07 20.39 17.20
N LYS A 233 -10.29 19.97 17.56
CA LYS A 233 -10.53 19.44 18.90
C LYS A 233 -9.74 18.15 19.10
N ALA A 234 -8.96 18.08 20.18
CA ALA A 234 -8.21 16.89 20.53
C ALA A 234 -9.14 15.69 20.78
N ILE A 235 -8.72 14.49 20.34
CA ILE A 235 -9.46 13.25 20.54
C ILE A 235 -9.13 12.72 21.95
N PRO A 236 -10.07 12.68 22.90
CA PRO A 236 -9.77 12.52 24.34
C PRO A 236 -8.95 11.27 24.66
N PHE A 237 -9.18 10.15 23.95
CA PHE A 237 -8.49 8.89 24.22
C PHE A 237 -7.03 8.89 23.69
N ILE A 238 -6.78 9.59 22.59
CA ILE A 238 -5.43 9.72 21.99
C ILE A 238 -4.68 10.89 22.63
N GLU A 239 -5.39 11.89 23.12
CA GLU A 239 -4.85 13.06 23.81
C GLU A 239 -4.00 12.66 25.04
N SER A 240 -4.29 11.52 25.66
CA SER A 240 -3.50 10.99 26.75
C SER A 240 -2.01 10.75 26.38
N PHE A 241 -1.70 10.43 25.12
CA PHE A 241 -0.32 10.32 24.67
C PHE A 241 0.35 11.69 24.55
N TYR A 242 -0.40 12.69 24.10
CA TYR A 242 0.06 14.06 24.05
C TYR A 242 0.37 14.58 25.45
N THR A 243 -0.59 14.48 26.37
CA THR A 243 -0.42 14.95 27.76
C THR A 243 0.75 14.26 28.47
N LEU A 244 0.95 12.96 28.24
CA LEU A 244 2.06 12.20 28.83
C LEU A 244 3.43 12.65 28.32
N LEU A 245 3.54 12.99 27.02
CA LEU A 245 4.81 13.43 26.43
C LEU A 245 5.12 14.89 26.71
N VAL A 246 4.11 15.78 26.70
CA VAL A 246 4.29 17.22 26.91
C VAL A 246 4.31 17.57 28.41
N TYR A 247 3.38 17.01 29.19
CA TYR A 247 3.18 17.29 30.60
C TYR A 247 3.28 16.03 31.46
N PRO A 248 4.46 15.40 31.58
CA PRO A 248 4.61 14.12 32.29
C PRO A 248 4.28 14.18 33.79
N SER A 249 4.19 15.38 34.37
CA SER A 249 3.75 15.61 35.74
C SER A 249 2.23 15.56 35.96
N GLN A 250 1.44 15.66 34.86
CA GLN A 250 -0.02 15.64 34.97
C GLN A 250 -0.55 14.20 35.12
N PHE A 251 -1.45 14.02 36.11
CA PHE A 251 -2.04 12.72 36.40
C PHE A 251 -2.92 12.18 35.26
N GLU A 252 -3.53 13.04 34.45
CA GLU A 252 -4.43 12.70 33.36
C GLU A 252 -3.74 11.84 32.29
N GLY A 253 -2.49 12.17 31.91
CA GLY A 253 -1.70 11.38 30.99
C GLY A 253 -1.46 9.95 31.46
N TRP A 254 -1.14 9.78 32.76
CA TRP A 254 -0.93 8.47 33.36
C TRP A 254 -2.23 7.66 33.51
N LEU A 255 -3.34 8.32 33.79
CA LEU A 255 -4.67 7.68 33.78
C LEU A 255 -5.02 7.12 32.41
N GLY A 256 -4.77 7.91 31.36
CA GLY A 256 -4.97 7.47 29.98
C GLY A 256 -4.05 6.29 29.61
N LEU A 257 -2.77 6.32 30.00
CA LEU A 257 -1.86 5.20 29.82
C LEU A 257 -2.35 3.93 30.51
N ALA A 258 -2.85 4.05 31.75
CA ALA A 258 -3.44 2.93 32.48
C ALA A 258 -4.66 2.35 31.73
N GLY A 259 -5.49 3.21 31.15
CA GLY A 259 -6.59 2.80 30.26
C GLY A 259 -6.12 1.98 29.05
N TRP A 260 -5.08 2.45 28.36
CA TRP A 260 -4.50 1.72 27.22
C TRP A 260 -3.87 0.38 27.63
N LEU A 261 -3.21 0.31 28.78
CA LEU A 261 -2.67 -0.94 29.33
C LEU A 261 -3.80 -1.92 29.70
N LEU A 262 -4.89 -1.42 30.24
CA LEU A 262 -6.08 -2.24 30.52
C LEU A 262 -6.66 -2.82 29.24
N VAL A 263 -6.79 -2.02 28.18
CA VAL A 263 -7.21 -2.49 26.85
C VAL A 263 -6.28 -3.60 26.34
N LEU A 264 -4.97 -3.41 26.44
CA LEU A 264 -3.99 -4.43 26.03
C LEU A 264 -4.16 -5.74 26.84
N ILE A 265 -4.35 -5.66 28.15
CA ILE A 265 -4.56 -6.84 29.03
C ILE A 265 -5.85 -7.57 28.64
N VAL A 266 -6.95 -6.84 28.44
CA VAL A 266 -8.23 -7.43 28.05
C VAL A 266 -8.13 -8.12 26.69
N LEU A 267 -7.58 -7.44 25.68
CA LEU A 267 -7.42 -8.01 24.33
C LEU A 267 -6.52 -9.27 24.34
N SER A 268 -5.40 -9.21 25.05
CA SER A 268 -4.50 -10.36 25.17
C SER A 268 -5.15 -11.52 25.91
N GLY A 269 -5.94 -11.23 26.95
CA GLY A 269 -6.75 -12.22 27.67
C GLY A 269 -7.79 -12.93 26.78
N ILE A 270 -8.51 -12.15 25.95
CA ILE A 270 -9.47 -12.68 24.98
C ILE A 270 -8.76 -13.61 23.98
N VAL A 271 -7.66 -13.13 23.41
CA VAL A 271 -6.89 -13.93 22.42
C VAL A 271 -6.38 -15.21 23.05
N TYR A 272 -5.75 -15.13 24.22
CA TYR A 272 -5.15 -16.28 24.87
C TYR A 272 -6.18 -17.33 25.32
N LYS A 273 -7.30 -16.87 25.90
CA LYS A 273 -8.30 -17.77 26.50
C LYS A 273 -9.30 -18.35 25.49
N TRP A 274 -9.70 -17.56 24.50
CA TRP A 274 -10.79 -17.94 23.59
C TRP A 274 -10.32 -18.28 22.19
N VAL A 275 -9.32 -17.56 21.65
CA VAL A 275 -8.93 -17.74 20.26
C VAL A 275 -7.87 -18.84 20.10
N VAL A 276 -6.79 -18.78 20.86
CA VAL A 276 -5.66 -19.73 20.74
C VAL A 276 -6.06 -21.19 20.85
N PRO A 277 -6.93 -21.63 21.81
CA PRO A 277 -7.33 -23.02 21.92
C PRO A 277 -8.20 -23.50 20.73
N ASN A 278 -9.09 -22.63 20.24
CA ASN A 278 -10.08 -22.98 19.23
C ASN A 278 -9.58 -22.76 17.79
N PHE A 279 -8.49 -22.02 17.60
CA PHE A 279 -7.98 -21.62 16.30
C PHE A 279 -7.56 -22.85 15.47
N TYR A 280 -6.82 -23.76 16.08
CA TYR A 280 -6.30 -24.95 15.41
C TYR A 280 -7.33 -26.07 15.23
N GLY A 281 -8.31 -26.21 16.14
CA GLY A 281 -9.38 -27.18 16.00
C GLY A 281 -10.27 -26.91 14.79
N LYS A 282 -10.76 -25.68 14.66
CA LYS A 282 -11.62 -25.28 13.53
C LYS A 282 -10.92 -25.32 12.18
N GLN A 283 -9.63 -25.07 12.14
CA GLN A 283 -8.87 -25.11 10.89
C GLN A 283 -8.59 -26.55 10.42
N LYS A 284 -8.46 -27.48 11.36
CA LYS A 284 -8.37 -28.92 11.07
C LYS A 284 -9.67 -29.44 10.44
N ASP A 285 -10.81 -29.08 11.02
CA ASP A 285 -12.13 -29.45 10.49
C ASP A 285 -12.38 -28.85 9.08
N SER A 286 -11.86 -27.65 8.82
CA SER A 286 -11.96 -27.00 7.50
C SER A 286 -11.06 -27.68 6.45
N ALA A 287 -9.85 -28.06 6.82
CA ALA A 287 -8.93 -28.76 5.93
C ALA A 287 -9.45 -30.17 5.59
N GLU A 288 -10.01 -30.88 6.56
CA GLU A 288 -10.64 -32.22 6.34
C GLU A 288 -11.87 -32.11 5.42
N ASN A 289 -12.68 -31.05 5.56
CA ASN A 289 -13.83 -30.80 4.67
C ASN A 289 -13.41 -30.41 3.25
N GLU A 290 -12.38 -29.57 3.08
CA GLU A 290 -11.84 -29.23 1.74
C GLU A 290 -11.23 -30.45 1.04
N THR A 291 -10.63 -31.37 1.79
CA THR A 291 -10.10 -32.64 1.25
C THR A 291 -11.22 -33.59 0.85
N GLN A 292 -12.32 -33.64 1.60
CA GLN A 292 -13.50 -34.43 1.26
C GLN A 292 -14.26 -33.86 0.07
N GLU A 293 -14.43 -32.53 -0.02
CA GLU A 293 -15.05 -31.90 -1.20
C GLU A 293 -14.19 -32.05 -2.48
N GLN A 294 -12.86 -32.12 -2.36
CA GLN A 294 -12.00 -32.43 -3.51
C GLN A 294 -12.00 -33.89 -3.91
N THR A 295 -12.32 -34.82 -2.96
CA THR A 295 -12.39 -36.26 -3.24
C THR A 295 -13.77 -36.67 -3.74
N GLU A 296 -14.83 -35.96 -3.35
CA GLU A 296 -16.21 -36.20 -3.80
C GLU A 296 -16.63 -35.45 -5.04
N GLN A 297 -15.87 -34.41 -5.47
CA GLN A 297 -16.05 -33.87 -6.80
C GLN A 297 -15.28 -34.83 -7.75
N PRO A 298 -15.97 -35.73 -8.47
CA PRO A 298 -15.39 -36.28 -9.67
C PRO A 298 -14.97 -35.05 -10.48
N VAL A 299 -13.82 -35.13 -11.14
CA VAL A 299 -13.37 -34.20 -12.15
C VAL A 299 -14.48 -34.10 -13.20
N GLN A 300 -15.61 -33.54 -12.82
CA GLN A 300 -16.49 -32.89 -13.75
C GLN A 300 -15.70 -31.68 -14.21
N ASN A 301 -14.82 -32.02 -15.22
CA ASN A 301 -14.60 -31.09 -16.29
C ASN A 301 -15.86 -30.23 -16.37
N LYS A 302 -15.83 -29.00 -15.83
CA LYS A 302 -16.63 -27.92 -16.34
C LYS A 302 -16.11 -27.57 -17.74
N ARG A 303 -15.97 -28.55 -18.60
CA ARG A 303 -16.46 -28.46 -19.96
C ARG A 303 -17.96 -28.21 -19.78
N GLN A 304 -18.34 -27.00 -19.40
CA GLN A 304 -19.57 -26.47 -19.92
C GLN A 304 -19.43 -26.63 -21.42
N VAL A 305 -19.96 -27.74 -21.87
CA VAL A 305 -20.31 -27.95 -23.26
C VAL A 305 -21.11 -26.71 -23.61
N ILE A 306 -20.42 -25.73 -24.21
CA ILE A 306 -21.02 -24.65 -24.97
C ILE A 306 -21.55 -25.32 -26.25
N SER A 307 -22.40 -26.29 -26.09
CA SER A 307 -23.07 -26.99 -27.19
C SER A 307 -24.58 -26.77 -27.13
N GLY A 308 -25.00 -25.53 -26.96
CA GLY A 308 -26.45 -25.31 -26.88
C GLY A 308 -26.99 -23.94 -27.25
N ARG A 309 -26.17 -22.92 -27.48
CA ARG A 309 -26.69 -21.59 -27.86
C ARG A 309 -25.76 -20.75 -28.72
N VAL A 310 -25.19 -21.31 -29.75
CA VAL A 310 -24.51 -20.55 -30.81
C VAL A 310 -25.48 -20.32 -31.99
N LYS A 311 -26.77 -20.13 -31.72
CA LYS A 311 -27.69 -19.62 -32.76
C LYS A 311 -27.98 -18.16 -32.40
N ASN A 312 -27.40 -17.23 -33.20
CA ASN A 312 -27.60 -15.77 -33.18
C ASN A 312 -26.73 -14.90 -32.26
N ALA A 313 -25.53 -15.31 -31.87
CA ALA A 313 -24.56 -14.34 -31.36
C ALA A 313 -23.98 -13.54 -32.52
N LYS A 314 -24.23 -12.22 -32.58
CA LYS A 314 -23.49 -11.33 -33.48
C LYS A 314 -21.99 -11.53 -33.24
N PRO A 315 -21.18 -11.61 -34.33
CA PRO A 315 -19.74 -11.79 -34.17
C PRO A 315 -19.16 -10.65 -33.33
N GLU A 316 -18.74 -10.97 -32.07
CA GLU A 316 -18.05 -9.98 -31.24
C GLU A 316 -16.70 -9.64 -31.88
N SER A 317 -16.32 -8.36 -31.87
CA SER A 317 -15.01 -7.97 -32.36
C SER A 317 -13.91 -8.61 -31.49
N VAL A 318 -12.82 -9.04 -32.08
CA VAL A 318 -11.66 -9.65 -31.40
C VAL A 318 -11.17 -8.76 -30.24
N ASN A 319 -11.18 -7.45 -30.42
CA ASN A 319 -10.78 -6.51 -29.36
C ASN A 319 -11.69 -6.58 -28.13
N ARG A 320 -13.01 -6.79 -28.31
CA ARG A 320 -13.95 -6.92 -27.19
C ARG A 320 -13.77 -8.24 -26.45
N ILE A 321 -13.46 -9.31 -27.17
CA ILE A 321 -13.15 -10.62 -26.59
C ILE A 321 -11.88 -10.52 -25.76
N LEU A 322 -10.82 -9.92 -26.30
CA LEU A 322 -9.55 -9.71 -25.59
C LEU A 322 -9.72 -8.79 -24.37
N TRP A 323 -10.58 -7.79 -24.45
CA TRP A 323 -10.88 -6.93 -23.32
C TRP A 323 -11.57 -7.69 -22.18
N LYS A 324 -12.60 -8.50 -22.51
CA LYS A 324 -13.28 -9.39 -21.54
C LYS A 324 -12.32 -10.41 -20.93
N TYR A 325 -11.44 -10.98 -21.73
CA TYR A 325 -10.40 -11.90 -21.27
C TYR A 325 -9.47 -11.23 -20.25
N ASN A 326 -8.94 -10.06 -20.56
CA ASN A 326 -8.07 -9.31 -19.66
C ASN A 326 -8.81 -8.88 -18.38
N ALA A 327 -10.09 -8.50 -18.47
CA ALA A 327 -10.91 -8.22 -17.31
C ALA A 327 -11.11 -9.46 -16.42
N GLY A 328 -11.21 -10.66 -17.00
CA GLY A 328 -11.24 -11.91 -16.26
C GLY A 328 -9.96 -12.21 -15.48
N LEU A 329 -8.79 -11.85 -16.03
CA LEU A 329 -7.50 -12.06 -15.36
C LEU A 329 -7.32 -11.25 -14.08
N ILE A 330 -7.94 -10.07 -13.98
CA ILE A 330 -7.82 -9.20 -12.81
C ILE A 330 -8.95 -9.39 -11.79
N GLN A 331 -9.82 -10.39 -11.94
CA GLN A 331 -10.93 -10.63 -11.01
C GLN A 331 -10.49 -11.27 -9.67
N ASP A 332 -9.22 -11.62 -9.54
CA ASP A 332 -8.69 -12.11 -8.27
C ASP A 332 -8.75 -11.02 -7.20
N GLY A 333 -9.40 -11.33 -6.06
CA GLY A 333 -9.62 -10.36 -4.98
C GLY A 333 -8.34 -9.83 -4.38
N THR A 334 -7.32 -10.66 -4.25
CA THR A 334 -6.00 -10.28 -3.72
C THR A 334 -5.30 -9.28 -4.65
N LEU A 335 -5.39 -9.51 -5.97
CA LEU A 335 -4.82 -8.62 -6.99
C LEU A 335 -5.53 -7.26 -6.99
N ILE A 336 -6.87 -7.26 -7.03
CA ILE A 336 -7.67 -6.03 -6.99
C ILE A 336 -7.31 -5.20 -5.76
N MET A 337 -7.22 -5.85 -4.61
CA MET A 337 -6.93 -5.19 -3.37
C MET A 337 -5.54 -4.57 -3.34
N GLN A 338 -4.49 -5.32 -3.69
CA GLN A 338 -3.13 -4.78 -3.75
C GLN A 338 -3.04 -3.60 -4.72
N PHE A 339 -3.74 -3.71 -5.84
CA PHE A 339 -3.85 -2.64 -6.83
C PHE A 339 -4.50 -1.39 -6.23
N ILE A 340 -5.69 -1.51 -5.64
CA ILE A 340 -6.41 -0.38 -5.04
C ILE A 340 -5.58 0.25 -3.90
N SER A 341 -5.06 -0.57 -2.99
CA SER A 341 -4.25 -0.08 -1.86
C SER A 341 -3.02 0.69 -2.32
N SER A 342 -2.31 0.19 -3.34
CA SER A 342 -1.12 0.87 -3.87
C SER A 342 -1.43 2.22 -4.53
N LYS A 343 -2.63 2.40 -5.08
CA LYS A 343 -3.06 3.64 -5.74
C LYS A 343 -3.58 4.71 -4.78
N ILE A 344 -4.13 4.28 -3.65
CA ILE A 344 -4.78 5.17 -2.69
C ILE A 344 -3.82 5.56 -1.57
N LEU A 345 -3.06 4.61 -1.05
CA LEU A 345 -2.27 4.78 0.15
C LEU A 345 -1.32 5.98 0.06
N PHE A 346 -0.46 6.02 -0.95
CA PHE A 346 0.56 7.06 -1.06
C PHE A 346 -0.01 8.46 -1.39
N PRO A 347 -0.94 8.61 -2.35
CA PRO A 347 -1.57 9.91 -2.57
C PRO A 347 -2.29 10.45 -1.34
N VAL A 348 -3.03 9.62 -0.63
CA VAL A 348 -3.75 10.04 0.58
C VAL A 348 -2.78 10.38 1.72
N LEU A 349 -1.70 9.63 1.89
CA LEU A 349 -0.65 9.90 2.88
C LEU A 349 0.04 11.25 2.67
N LEU A 350 0.34 11.58 1.42
CA LEU A 350 1.05 12.81 1.08
C LEU A 350 0.14 14.03 1.07
N LEU A 351 -1.07 13.88 0.54
CA LEU A 351 -2.01 14.97 0.35
C LEU A 351 -2.96 15.14 1.55
N GLY A 352 -3.15 14.10 2.37
CA GLY A 352 -3.98 14.16 3.56
C GLY A 352 -3.64 15.34 4.47
N PRO A 353 -2.40 15.49 4.93
CA PRO A 353 -2.00 16.61 5.80
C PRO A 353 -2.28 17.99 5.21
N THR A 354 -2.12 18.17 3.88
CA THR A 354 -2.40 19.45 3.21
C THR A 354 -3.90 19.74 3.14
N LEU A 355 -4.73 18.72 3.02
CA LEU A 355 -6.18 18.84 3.07
C LEU A 355 -6.66 19.23 4.48
N TRP A 356 -6.01 18.70 5.52
CA TRP A 356 -6.36 19.02 6.91
C TRP A 356 -6.05 20.48 7.27
N GLY A 357 -5.01 21.04 6.68
CA GLY A 357 -4.67 22.46 6.84
C GLY A 357 -5.66 23.42 6.17
N GLY A 358 -6.77 22.92 5.58
CA GLY A 358 -7.76 23.76 4.90
C GLY A 358 -7.17 24.50 3.70
N LEU A 359 -6.24 23.89 2.96
CA LEU A 359 -5.57 24.50 1.83
C LEU A 359 -6.59 24.94 0.78
N ASP A 360 -6.79 26.24 0.66
CA ASP A 360 -7.64 26.87 -0.36
C ASP A 360 -6.75 27.50 -1.44
N LEU A 361 -6.76 26.90 -2.62
CA LEU A 361 -5.97 27.37 -3.77
C LEU A 361 -6.81 28.14 -4.79
N SER A 362 -8.00 28.62 -4.41
CA SER A 362 -8.89 29.38 -5.32
C SER A 362 -8.25 30.67 -5.85
N SER A 363 -7.36 31.29 -5.06
CA SER A 363 -6.68 32.55 -5.39
C SER A 363 -5.32 32.38 -6.08
N ILE A 364 -4.91 31.17 -6.41
CA ILE A 364 -3.62 30.93 -7.05
C ILE A 364 -3.56 31.57 -8.45
N PRO A 365 -2.51 32.33 -8.78
CA PRO A 365 -2.34 32.90 -10.11
C PRO A 365 -2.22 31.83 -11.20
N LEU A 366 -2.74 32.14 -12.39
CA LEU A 366 -2.64 31.22 -13.53
C LEU A 366 -1.19 31.02 -14.01
N ASP A 367 -0.25 31.86 -13.60
CA ASP A 367 1.18 31.73 -13.91
C ASP A 367 1.79 30.38 -13.50
N TYR A 368 1.17 29.68 -12.54
CA TYR A 368 1.59 28.36 -12.07
C TYR A 368 1.20 27.18 -13.00
N TRP A 369 0.64 27.46 -14.17
CA TRP A 369 0.13 26.43 -15.09
C TRP A 369 1.15 25.31 -15.40
N GLY A 370 2.44 25.66 -15.59
CA GLY A 370 3.49 24.67 -15.83
C GLY A 370 3.81 23.82 -14.59
N VAL A 371 3.75 24.42 -13.40
CA VAL A 371 3.98 23.73 -12.11
C VAL A 371 2.91 22.67 -11.89
N PHE A 372 1.64 22.99 -12.13
CA PHE A 372 0.55 22.01 -11.98
C PHE A 372 0.63 20.88 -13.00
N PHE A 373 0.98 21.17 -14.26
CA PHE A 373 1.23 20.12 -15.24
C PHE A 373 2.35 19.19 -14.80
N PHE A 374 3.48 19.74 -14.33
CA PHE A 374 4.62 18.97 -13.83
C PHE A 374 4.24 18.17 -12.57
N GLY A 375 3.47 18.78 -11.66
CA GLY A 375 2.93 18.10 -10.48
C GLY A 375 2.07 16.89 -10.84
N GLY A 376 1.22 17.01 -11.85
CA GLY A 376 0.46 15.87 -12.38
C GLY A 376 1.34 14.77 -12.96
N PHE A 377 2.41 15.14 -13.64
CA PHE A 377 3.40 14.19 -14.14
C PHE A 377 4.10 13.43 -13.01
N ILE A 378 4.54 14.12 -11.95
CA ILE A 378 5.10 13.50 -10.74
C ILE A 378 4.07 12.62 -10.03
N TYR A 379 2.80 13.03 -9.99
CA TYR A 379 1.72 12.22 -9.42
C TYR A 379 1.59 10.84 -10.10
N ALA A 380 1.85 10.75 -11.42
CA ALA A 380 1.91 9.46 -12.11
C ALA A 380 3.01 8.54 -11.54
N PHE A 381 4.18 9.07 -11.20
CA PHE A 381 5.26 8.27 -10.59
C PHE A 381 4.92 7.76 -9.19
N LEU A 382 4.11 8.49 -8.44
CA LEU A 382 3.65 8.06 -7.11
C LEU A 382 2.64 6.91 -7.19
N THR A 383 1.83 6.88 -8.24
CA THR A 383 0.75 5.90 -8.39
C THR A 383 1.15 4.66 -9.17
N LEU A 384 2.18 4.75 -10.04
CA LEU A 384 2.67 3.62 -10.84
C LEU A 384 3.99 3.07 -10.29
N ASN A 385 4.01 1.78 -10.07
CA ASN A 385 5.16 1.06 -9.52
C ASN A 385 5.23 -0.39 -10.07
N SER A 386 6.18 -1.18 -9.60
CA SER A 386 6.37 -2.57 -10.05
C SER A 386 5.27 -3.55 -9.66
N ILE A 387 4.39 -3.17 -8.72
CA ILE A 387 3.22 -3.96 -8.27
C ILE A 387 1.95 -3.55 -9.07
N SER A 388 2.04 -2.56 -9.92
CA SER A 388 0.94 -2.14 -10.79
C SER A 388 0.52 -3.29 -11.72
N ILE A 389 -0.76 -3.33 -12.09
CA ILE A 389 -1.31 -4.35 -13.00
C ILE A 389 -0.51 -4.39 -14.31
N VAL A 390 -0.15 -3.22 -14.85
CA VAL A 390 0.65 -3.13 -16.07
C VAL A 390 2.01 -3.82 -15.95
N GLY A 391 2.58 -3.87 -14.74
CA GLY A 391 3.86 -4.51 -14.47
C GLY A 391 3.81 -6.04 -14.39
N VAL A 392 2.63 -6.64 -14.43
CA VAL A 392 2.41 -8.10 -14.31
C VAL A 392 1.40 -8.67 -15.31
N ILE A 393 0.74 -7.84 -16.12
CA ILE A 393 -0.42 -8.22 -16.96
C ILE A 393 -0.09 -9.32 -17.97
N ILE A 394 1.15 -9.39 -18.47
CA ILE A 394 1.58 -10.44 -19.41
C ILE A 394 1.82 -11.73 -18.63
N SER A 395 2.49 -11.65 -17.48
CA SER A 395 2.80 -12.81 -16.64
C SER A 395 1.55 -13.40 -15.97
N LEU A 396 0.46 -12.64 -15.82
CA LEU A 396 -0.83 -13.14 -15.33
C LEU A 396 -1.46 -14.18 -16.28
N ASP A 397 -1.10 -14.21 -17.55
CA ASP A 397 -1.57 -15.24 -18.49
C ASP A 397 -1.07 -16.64 -18.14
N ARG A 398 0.05 -16.76 -17.43
CA ARG A 398 0.69 -18.05 -17.17
C ARG A 398 0.93 -18.82 -18.49
N GLU A 399 0.61 -20.11 -18.51
CA GLU A 399 0.70 -20.99 -19.68
C GLU A 399 -0.17 -20.51 -20.86
N ASN A 400 -1.26 -19.77 -20.59
CA ASN A 400 -2.10 -19.21 -21.65
C ASN A 400 -1.33 -18.25 -22.56
N PHE A 401 -0.25 -17.61 -22.08
CA PHE A 401 0.58 -16.77 -22.93
C PHE A 401 1.25 -17.57 -24.06
N LEU A 402 1.72 -18.78 -23.73
CA LEU A 402 2.33 -19.67 -24.74
C LEU A 402 1.26 -20.13 -25.74
N TYR A 403 0.06 -20.45 -25.25
CA TYR A 403 -1.07 -20.79 -26.11
C TYR A 403 -1.47 -19.62 -27.03
N MET A 404 -1.57 -18.39 -26.50
CA MET A 404 -1.87 -17.21 -27.31
C MET A 404 -0.81 -16.94 -28.38
N LYS A 405 0.45 -17.27 -28.11
CA LYS A 405 1.55 -17.18 -29.09
C LYS A 405 1.42 -18.18 -30.25
N SER A 406 0.76 -19.32 -30.03
CA SER A 406 0.55 -20.35 -31.06
C SER A 406 -0.69 -20.12 -31.94
N LEU A 407 -1.57 -19.17 -31.58
CA LEU A 407 -2.79 -18.90 -32.34
C LEU A 407 -2.48 -18.09 -33.62
N PRO A 408 -3.26 -18.30 -34.70
CA PRO A 408 -3.07 -17.61 -36.00
C PRO A 408 -3.58 -16.16 -35.95
N PHE A 409 -3.16 -15.37 -34.98
CA PHE A 409 -3.41 -13.93 -34.95
C PHE A 409 -2.17 -13.16 -34.49
N SER A 410 -2.08 -11.88 -34.85
CA SER A 410 -0.91 -11.06 -34.54
C SER A 410 -0.68 -10.90 -33.04
N LEU A 411 0.43 -11.43 -32.54
CA LEU A 411 0.89 -11.25 -31.15
C LEU A 411 1.04 -9.76 -30.80
N LYS A 412 1.46 -8.94 -31.76
CA LYS A 412 1.55 -7.48 -31.62
C LYS A 412 0.18 -6.86 -31.29
N ARG A 413 -0.91 -7.30 -31.95
CA ARG A 413 -2.27 -6.84 -31.67
C ARG A 413 -2.72 -7.24 -30.28
N TYR A 414 -2.42 -8.46 -29.87
CA TYR A 414 -2.72 -8.97 -28.54
C TYR A 414 -2.02 -8.15 -27.44
N LEU A 415 -0.71 -7.95 -27.55
CA LEU A 415 0.08 -7.18 -26.60
C LEU A 415 -0.35 -5.70 -26.55
N LYS A 416 -0.65 -5.08 -27.70
CA LYS A 416 -1.19 -3.71 -27.74
C LYS A 416 -2.52 -3.61 -27.00
N GLN A 417 -3.41 -4.58 -27.19
CA GLN A 417 -4.71 -4.60 -26.51
C GLN A 417 -4.54 -4.75 -25.00
N LYS A 418 -3.59 -5.60 -24.53
CA LYS A 418 -3.23 -5.72 -23.12
C LYS A 418 -2.69 -4.41 -22.55
N LEU A 419 -1.81 -3.73 -23.25
CA LEU A 419 -1.26 -2.45 -22.82
C LEU A 419 -2.38 -1.39 -22.66
N TRP A 420 -3.28 -1.28 -23.64
CA TRP A 420 -4.39 -0.33 -23.58
C TRP A 420 -5.36 -0.64 -22.44
N PHE A 421 -5.67 -1.91 -22.24
CA PHE A 421 -6.48 -2.36 -21.11
C PHE A 421 -5.83 -1.99 -19.79
N ALA A 422 -4.55 -2.36 -19.59
CA ALA A 422 -3.81 -2.05 -18.36
C ALA A 422 -3.71 -0.53 -18.14
N TYR A 423 -3.39 0.26 -19.15
CA TYR A 423 -3.35 1.71 -19.07
C TYR A 423 -4.68 2.31 -18.61
N SER A 424 -5.80 1.84 -19.17
CA SER A 424 -7.14 2.34 -18.80
C SER A 424 -7.45 2.05 -17.33
N VAL A 425 -7.11 0.85 -16.85
CA VAL A 425 -7.32 0.46 -15.45
C VAL A 425 -6.40 1.24 -14.51
N GLU A 426 -5.12 1.41 -14.90
CA GLU A 426 -4.12 2.13 -14.10
C GLU A 426 -4.43 3.62 -13.96
N LEU A 427 -4.99 4.23 -14.99
CA LEU A 427 -5.34 5.65 -14.99
C LEU A 427 -6.61 5.94 -14.19
N LEU A 428 -7.56 5.01 -14.12
CA LEU A 428 -8.91 5.25 -13.59
C LEU A 428 -8.88 5.82 -12.15
N ILE A 429 -8.23 5.11 -11.22
CA ILE A 429 -8.21 5.49 -9.81
C ILE A 429 -7.46 6.80 -9.57
N PRO A 430 -6.21 6.99 -10.06
CA PRO A 430 -5.49 8.25 -9.89
C PRO A 430 -6.20 9.44 -10.52
N PHE A 431 -6.87 9.25 -11.66
CA PHE A 431 -7.63 10.30 -12.32
C PHE A 431 -8.83 10.74 -11.48
N VAL A 432 -9.61 9.78 -10.96
CA VAL A 432 -10.75 10.08 -10.07
C VAL A 432 -10.27 10.77 -8.79
N LEU A 433 -9.21 10.28 -8.16
CA LEU A 433 -8.61 10.91 -6.99
C LEU A 433 -8.11 12.34 -7.33
N GLY A 434 -7.46 12.52 -8.47
CA GLY A 434 -7.02 13.84 -8.93
C GLY A 434 -8.17 14.84 -9.07
N VAL A 435 -9.31 14.40 -9.62
CA VAL A 435 -10.53 15.22 -9.70
C VAL A 435 -11.08 15.55 -8.31
N ILE A 436 -11.13 14.57 -7.41
CA ILE A 436 -11.56 14.78 -6.02
C ILE A 436 -10.68 15.82 -5.34
N PHE A 437 -9.35 15.69 -5.42
CA PHE A 437 -8.41 16.65 -4.86
C PHE A 437 -8.59 18.05 -5.45
N MET A 438 -8.70 18.17 -6.77
CA MET A 438 -8.95 19.44 -7.45
C MET A 438 -10.18 20.17 -6.86
N VAL A 439 -11.27 19.44 -6.61
CA VAL A 439 -12.50 20.01 -6.03
C VAL A 439 -12.28 20.39 -4.56
N LEU A 440 -11.62 19.54 -3.76
CA LEU A 440 -11.42 19.77 -2.33
C LEU A 440 -10.54 21.00 -2.03
N ILE A 441 -9.45 21.17 -2.80
CA ILE A 441 -8.55 22.31 -2.64
C ILE A 441 -9.02 23.56 -3.43
N LYS A 442 -10.22 23.51 -4.03
CA LYS A 442 -10.83 24.57 -4.84
C LYS A 442 -9.90 25.13 -5.93
N LEU A 443 -9.16 24.22 -6.59
CA LEU A 443 -8.20 24.59 -7.61
C LEU A 443 -8.89 25.20 -8.84
N PRO A 444 -8.38 26.30 -9.44
CA PRO A 444 -8.89 26.83 -10.70
C PRO A 444 -8.95 25.74 -11.78
N ILE A 445 -10.07 25.64 -12.49
CA ILE A 445 -10.37 24.55 -13.44
C ILE A 445 -9.25 24.35 -14.46
N LEU A 446 -8.67 25.45 -14.98
CA LEU A 446 -7.58 25.37 -15.96
C LEU A 446 -6.33 24.68 -15.38
N LEU A 447 -5.93 25.04 -14.15
CA LEU A 447 -4.77 24.44 -13.49
C LEU A 447 -5.03 22.97 -13.16
N GLY A 448 -6.26 22.63 -12.74
CA GLY A 448 -6.67 21.26 -12.51
C GLY A 448 -6.65 20.40 -13.78
N LEU A 449 -7.12 20.93 -14.91
CA LEU A 449 -7.05 20.22 -16.20
C LEU A 449 -5.60 19.96 -16.64
N LEU A 450 -4.70 20.92 -16.40
CA LEU A 450 -3.28 20.75 -16.73
C LEU A 450 -2.62 19.70 -15.83
N LEU A 451 -2.97 19.66 -14.53
CA LEU A 451 -2.54 18.61 -13.62
C LEU A 451 -2.99 17.23 -14.12
N LEU A 452 -4.27 17.09 -14.51
CA LEU A 452 -4.80 15.83 -15.06
C LEU A 452 -4.14 15.45 -16.41
N LEU A 453 -3.82 16.43 -17.25
CA LEU A 453 -3.07 16.18 -18.50
C LEU A 453 -1.66 15.66 -18.22
N GLY A 454 -0.95 16.26 -17.26
CA GLY A 454 0.35 15.76 -16.81
C GLY A 454 0.28 14.32 -16.30
N LEU A 455 -0.75 14.01 -15.51
CA LEU A 455 -1.02 12.66 -15.01
C LEU A 455 -1.24 11.66 -16.16
N VAL A 456 -2.08 11.99 -17.14
CA VAL A 456 -2.40 11.13 -18.29
C VAL A 456 -1.14 10.78 -19.09
N ILE A 457 -0.32 11.80 -19.41
CA ILE A 457 0.91 11.61 -20.19
C ILE A 457 1.95 10.81 -19.40
N GLY A 458 2.17 11.15 -18.12
CA GLY A 458 3.09 10.42 -17.24
C GLY A 458 2.69 8.97 -17.05
N THR A 459 1.40 8.71 -16.82
CA THR A 459 0.86 7.35 -16.68
C THR A 459 1.10 6.53 -17.94
N TYR A 460 0.90 7.07 -19.14
CA TYR A 460 1.13 6.33 -20.39
C TYR A 460 2.61 5.95 -20.57
N ALA A 461 3.52 6.89 -20.36
CA ALA A 461 4.95 6.64 -20.49
C ALA A 461 5.45 5.56 -19.51
N LEU A 462 4.99 5.63 -18.25
CA LEU A 462 5.32 4.65 -17.22
C LEU A 462 4.66 3.28 -17.48
N CYS A 463 3.42 3.25 -17.95
CA CYS A 463 2.77 2.01 -18.35
C CYS A 463 3.57 1.28 -19.43
N LEU A 464 4.07 1.99 -20.43
CA LEU A 464 4.90 1.40 -21.47
C LEU A 464 6.21 0.82 -20.87
N PHE A 465 6.86 1.55 -19.98
CA PHE A 465 8.07 1.09 -19.30
C PHE A 465 7.84 -0.20 -18.49
N TYR A 466 6.79 -0.25 -17.65
CA TYR A 466 6.50 -1.42 -16.82
C TYR A 466 5.98 -2.60 -17.64
N PHE A 467 5.23 -2.35 -18.71
CA PHE A 467 4.77 -3.38 -19.64
C PHE A 467 5.93 -4.11 -20.32
N VAL A 468 6.91 -3.35 -20.83
CA VAL A 468 8.11 -3.94 -21.45
C VAL A 468 8.98 -4.64 -20.44
N ARG A 469 9.05 -4.12 -19.20
CA ARG A 469 9.72 -4.80 -18.10
C ARG A 469 9.06 -6.14 -17.77
N ASP A 470 7.72 -6.22 -17.76
CA ASP A 470 6.98 -7.46 -17.55
C ASP A 470 7.31 -8.50 -18.63
N HIS A 471 7.32 -8.09 -19.90
CA HIS A 471 7.69 -8.96 -21.01
C HIS A 471 9.15 -9.46 -20.91
N LYS A 472 10.11 -8.57 -20.60
CA LYS A 472 11.52 -8.93 -20.46
C LYS A 472 11.81 -9.86 -19.27
N LYS A 473 11.01 -9.76 -18.22
CA LYS A 473 11.09 -10.58 -17.00
C LYS A 473 9.88 -11.48 -16.86
N LEU A 474 9.43 -12.05 -17.99
CA LEU A 474 8.27 -12.94 -18.01
C LEU A 474 8.45 -14.08 -17.00
N TYR A 475 7.43 -14.27 -16.14
CA TYR A 475 7.41 -15.31 -15.14
C TYR A 475 6.04 -15.98 -15.18
N ILE A 476 5.97 -17.21 -15.66
CA ILE A 476 4.72 -17.95 -15.91
C ILE A 476 4.44 -19.00 -14.84
N ASP A 477 5.48 -19.46 -14.12
CA ASP A 477 5.40 -20.57 -13.15
C ASP A 477 5.11 -20.09 -11.72
N TRP A 478 4.61 -18.85 -11.57
CA TRP A 478 4.30 -18.31 -10.24
C TRP A 478 3.17 -19.07 -9.56
N GLN A 479 3.32 -19.35 -8.26
CA GLN A 479 2.34 -20.06 -7.45
C GLN A 479 1.37 -19.10 -6.75
N ASN A 480 1.84 -17.93 -6.33
CA ASN A 480 1.03 -16.92 -5.70
C ASN A 480 1.35 -15.51 -6.24
N LEU A 481 0.38 -14.59 -6.10
CA LEU A 481 0.51 -13.22 -6.60
C LEU A 481 1.65 -12.43 -5.95
N THR A 482 1.92 -12.71 -4.68
CA THR A 482 3.01 -12.04 -3.94
C THR A 482 4.36 -12.35 -4.56
N GLU A 483 4.57 -13.58 -5.02
CA GLU A 483 5.77 -14.01 -5.74
C GLU A 483 5.91 -13.26 -7.07
N LEU A 484 4.81 -13.14 -7.81
CA LEU A 484 4.78 -12.42 -9.08
C LEU A 484 5.14 -10.92 -8.92
N PHE A 485 4.60 -10.25 -7.92
CA PHE A 485 4.87 -8.84 -7.68
C PHE A 485 6.31 -8.56 -7.24
N ASN A 486 6.91 -9.48 -6.53
CA ASN A 486 8.23 -9.29 -5.92
C ASN A 486 9.40 -9.78 -6.80
N ARG A 487 9.12 -10.32 -7.97
CA ARG A 487 10.15 -10.78 -8.90
C ARG A 487 11.18 -9.71 -9.20
N GLY A 488 12.43 -10.09 -9.22
CA GLY A 488 13.54 -9.21 -9.53
C GLY A 488 13.81 -8.10 -8.50
N GLY A 489 13.50 -8.33 -7.21
CA GLY A 489 13.73 -7.36 -6.14
C GLY A 489 12.66 -6.27 -6.08
N GLY A 490 11.45 -6.55 -6.58
CA GLY A 490 10.36 -5.61 -6.78
C GLY A 490 10.08 -4.68 -5.63
N ASN A 491 9.94 -5.19 -4.40
CA ASN A 491 9.61 -4.36 -3.23
C ASN A 491 10.68 -3.32 -2.91
N PHE A 492 11.96 -3.69 -2.96
CA PHE A 492 13.05 -2.75 -2.67
C PHE A 492 13.15 -1.65 -3.74
N ILE A 493 13.10 -2.05 -5.02
CA ILE A 493 13.11 -1.10 -6.15
C ILE A 493 11.87 -0.22 -6.10
N GLN A 494 10.72 -0.76 -5.71
CA GLN A 494 9.48 -0.01 -5.54
C GLN A 494 9.62 1.06 -4.46
N VAL A 495 10.12 0.71 -3.27
CA VAL A 495 10.29 1.67 -2.18
C VAL A 495 11.25 2.79 -2.60
N ILE A 496 12.39 2.44 -3.20
CA ILE A 496 13.33 3.45 -3.71
C ILE A 496 12.69 4.31 -4.81
N SER A 497 11.92 3.72 -5.71
CA SER A 497 11.24 4.47 -6.79
C SER A 497 10.22 5.44 -6.22
N ILE A 498 9.39 5.01 -5.28
CA ILE A 498 8.39 5.86 -4.63
C ILE A 498 9.08 6.95 -3.80
N MET A 499 10.06 6.59 -2.97
CA MET A 499 10.83 7.54 -2.17
C MET A 499 11.55 8.57 -3.05
N GLY A 500 12.25 8.10 -4.09
CA GLY A 500 12.90 8.96 -5.05
C GLY A 500 11.92 9.92 -5.73
N SER A 501 10.74 9.43 -6.12
CA SER A 501 9.69 10.27 -6.72
C SER A 501 9.15 11.31 -5.76
N ILE A 502 8.97 10.96 -4.47
CA ILE A 502 8.53 11.91 -3.45
C ILE A 502 9.59 12.98 -3.23
N PHE A 503 10.83 12.61 -2.89
CA PHE A 503 11.88 13.57 -2.59
C PHE A 503 12.22 14.45 -3.79
N ILE A 504 12.54 13.83 -4.91
CA ILE A 504 12.90 14.57 -6.13
C ILE A 504 11.69 15.38 -6.64
N GLY A 505 10.50 14.77 -6.62
CA GLY A 505 9.28 15.42 -7.08
C GLY A 505 8.91 16.64 -6.24
N VAL A 506 8.93 16.52 -4.90
CA VAL A 506 8.63 17.63 -3.99
C VAL A 506 9.67 18.74 -4.14
N ILE A 507 10.95 18.40 -4.18
CA ILE A 507 12.02 19.38 -4.37
C ILE A 507 11.88 20.12 -5.70
N LEU A 508 11.61 19.40 -6.80
CA LEU A 508 11.44 20.03 -8.12
C LEU A 508 10.19 20.89 -8.19
N VAL A 509 9.06 20.45 -7.64
CA VAL A 509 7.83 21.25 -7.60
C VAL A 509 8.04 22.50 -6.74
N ALA A 510 8.69 22.39 -5.58
CA ALA A 510 9.02 23.53 -4.73
C ALA A 510 9.97 24.51 -5.43
N LEU A 511 11.01 24.01 -6.11
CA LEU A 511 11.93 24.82 -6.88
C LEU A 511 11.22 25.56 -8.03
N LEU A 512 10.40 24.86 -8.81
CA LEU A 512 9.62 25.47 -9.88
C LEU A 512 8.66 26.55 -9.34
N SER A 513 7.99 26.27 -8.22
CA SER A 513 7.11 27.23 -7.56
C SER A 513 7.87 28.48 -7.10
N PHE A 514 9.04 28.28 -6.48
CA PHE A 514 9.93 29.38 -6.08
C PHE A 514 10.38 30.21 -7.30
N LEU A 515 10.79 29.59 -8.40
CA LEU A 515 11.21 30.29 -9.62
C LEU A 515 10.05 31.11 -10.22
N VAL A 516 8.82 30.59 -10.21
CA VAL A 516 7.65 31.32 -10.69
C VAL A 516 7.37 32.55 -9.82
N THR A 517 7.61 32.51 -8.51
CA THR A 517 7.45 33.69 -7.64
C THR A 517 8.58 34.70 -7.79
N ALA A 518 9.83 34.23 -7.90
CA ALA A 518 11.02 35.08 -7.87
C ALA A 518 11.33 35.79 -9.20
N LEU A 519 10.87 35.26 -10.34
CA LEU A 519 11.23 35.75 -11.66
C LEU A 519 10.24 36.80 -12.22
N PRO A 520 10.71 37.70 -13.09
CA PRO A 520 9.84 38.61 -13.84
C PRO A 520 8.92 37.85 -14.82
N PRO A 521 7.85 38.46 -15.37
CA PRO A 521 6.82 37.77 -16.17
C PRO A 521 7.36 36.91 -17.32
N ILE A 522 8.39 37.36 -18.04
CA ILE A 522 9.03 36.59 -19.11
C ILE A 522 9.72 35.34 -18.55
N GLY A 523 10.41 35.49 -17.39
CA GLY A 523 11.05 34.36 -16.71
C GLY A 523 10.04 33.32 -16.20
N ARG A 524 8.90 33.74 -15.65
CA ARG A 524 7.79 32.86 -15.22
C ARG A 524 7.26 32.02 -16.38
N LEU A 525 7.03 32.69 -17.52
CA LEU A 525 6.56 32.02 -18.72
C LEU A 525 7.58 30.99 -19.21
N ALA A 526 8.87 31.34 -19.25
CA ALA A 526 9.93 30.44 -19.67
C ALA A 526 10.04 29.19 -18.75
N VAL A 527 9.99 29.38 -17.43
CA VAL A 527 9.98 28.27 -16.45
C VAL A 527 8.76 27.38 -16.63
N SER A 528 7.58 27.96 -16.78
CA SER A 528 6.34 27.20 -16.97
C SER A 528 6.34 26.41 -18.30
N VAL A 529 6.87 27.00 -19.38
CA VAL A 529 7.04 26.29 -20.67
C VAL A 529 8.03 25.13 -20.52
N LEU A 530 9.16 25.32 -19.85
CA LEU A 530 10.13 24.26 -19.60
C LEU A 530 9.54 23.13 -18.72
N ALA A 531 8.77 23.48 -17.70
CA ALA A 531 8.10 22.53 -16.82
C ALA A 531 7.11 21.62 -17.57
N VAL A 532 6.59 22.08 -18.72
CA VAL A 532 5.72 21.27 -19.60
C VAL A 532 6.54 20.53 -20.67
N LEU A 533 7.46 21.21 -21.32
CA LEU A 533 8.22 20.64 -22.45
C LEU A 533 9.13 19.48 -22.02
N VAL A 534 9.78 19.58 -20.85
CA VAL A 534 10.70 18.53 -20.37
C VAL A 534 9.99 17.19 -20.15
N PRO A 535 8.87 17.10 -19.41
CA PRO A 535 8.12 15.87 -19.27
C PRO A 535 7.56 15.32 -20.59
N ILE A 536 7.06 16.20 -21.46
CA ILE A 536 6.53 15.80 -22.78
C ILE A 536 7.66 15.22 -23.66
N ALA A 537 8.79 15.92 -23.75
CA ALA A 537 9.94 15.44 -24.52
C ALA A 537 10.51 14.13 -23.97
N GLY A 538 10.60 14.01 -22.63
CA GLY A 538 10.98 12.78 -21.96
C GLY A 538 10.04 11.62 -22.30
N SER A 539 8.73 11.84 -22.16
CA SER A 539 7.70 10.84 -22.47
C SER A 539 7.74 10.45 -23.96
N ALA A 540 7.84 11.42 -24.86
CA ALA A 540 7.95 11.19 -26.30
C ALA A 540 9.21 10.38 -26.65
N SER A 541 10.33 10.68 -26.01
CA SER A 541 11.58 9.94 -26.20
C SER A 541 11.46 8.48 -25.75
N VAL A 542 10.83 8.23 -24.61
CA VAL A 542 10.52 6.88 -24.10
C VAL A 542 9.61 6.14 -25.10
N ILE A 543 8.53 6.75 -25.51
CA ILE A 543 7.57 6.15 -26.47
C ILE A 543 8.27 5.82 -27.79
N LYS A 544 9.07 6.75 -28.33
CA LYS A 544 9.81 6.57 -29.58
C LYS A 544 10.82 5.43 -29.48
N TRP A 545 11.53 5.35 -28.34
CA TRP A 545 12.51 4.30 -28.09
C TRP A 545 11.87 2.92 -28.07
N TYR A 546 10.75 2.75 -27.32
CA TYR A 546 10.04 1.48 -27.25
C TYR A 546 9.35 1.12 -28.57
N ASN A 547 8.79 2.09 -29.30
CA ASN A 547 8.22 1.86 -30.63
C ASN A 547 9.27 1.35 -31.62
N LYS A 548 10.51 1.80 -31.50
CA LYS A 548 11.61 1.38 -32.38
C LYS A 548 12.24 0.03 -31.97
N GLN A 549 12.30 -0.28 -30.68
CA GLN A 549 13.02 -1.47 -30.19
C GLN A 549 12.11 -2.63 -29.78
N PHE A 550 10.92 -2.36 -29.24
CA PHE A 550 10.06 -3.39 -28.68
C PHE A 550 9.04 -3.94 -29.68
N TRP A 551 8.27 -3.07 -30.33
CA TRP A 551 7.19 -3.52 -31.19
C TRP A 551 7.62 -4.23 -32.48
N PRO A 552 8.77 -3.92 -33.12
CA PRO A 552 9.20 -4.63 -34.31
C PRO A 552 9.53 -6.12 -34.09
N GLN A 553 9.83 -6.51 -32.85
CA GLN A 553 10.11 -7.92 -32.51
C GLN A 553 8.89 -8.84 -32.70
N PHE A 554 7.70 -8.29 -32.89
CA PHE A 554 6.42 -9.00 -33.04
C PHE A 554 5.78 -8.76 -34.42
N GLU A 555 6.53 -8.33 -35.39
CA GLU A 555 6.03 -8.04 -36.76
C GLU A 555 6.10 -9.25 -37.73
N GLU A 556 6.57 -10.41 -37.23
CA GLU A 556 6.60 -11.67 -37.97
C GLU A 556 5.26 -12.40 -37.94
#